data_360545e6b627d0255e8138f028553e08
#
_entry.id   360545e6b627d0255e8138f028553e08
#
_cell.length_a   1.000
_cell.length_b   1.000
_cell.length_c   1.000
_cell.angle_alpha   90.00
_cell.angle_beta   90.00
_cell.angle_gamma   90.00
#
_symmetry.space_group_name_H-M   'P 1'
#
loop_
_entity.id
_entity.type
_entity.pdbx_description
1 polymer ?
#
loop_
_entity_poly.entity_id
_entity_poly.type
_entity_poly.pdbx_seq_one_letter_code
_entity_poly.pdbx_strand_id
1 'polypeptide(L)'
;MADKIYFLPVTPFFVEKVIAKERPQGILLSFGGQTALNCGVTLYENKVLEKYDVQVLGTPVQAIMDTEDRELFVKKLDEIGVQTIKSHPAENMEEARKAAHELGYPLIVRAAYALGGLGSGFCDNDEQLEELCTKAFSFSPQ
;
A
#
# COMPACT_ATOMS: atom_id res chain seq x y z
N MET A 1 -3.70 -12.80 -27.08
CA MET A 1 -2.90 -13.97 -26.65
C MET A 1 -1.46 -13.49 -26.44
N ALA A 2 -0.78 -13.91 -25.38
CA ALA A 2 0.61 -13.50 -25.14
C ALA A 2 1.56 -14.34 -26.06
N ASP A 3 2.59 -13.70 -26.62
CA ASP A 3 3.59 -14.37 -27.45
C ASP A 3 4.51 -15.28 -26.63
N LYS A 4 4.79 -14.87 -25.36
CA LYS A 4 5.58 -15.63 -24.40
C LYS A 4 4.95 -15.58 -23.02
N ILE A 5 5.00 -16.71 -22.32
CA ILE A 5 4.47 -16.85 -20.96
C ILE A 5 5.59 -17.39 -20.07
N TYR A 6 5.77 -16.74 -18.91
CA TYR A 6 6.73 -17.14 -17.88
C TYR A 6 5.98 -17.55 -16.60
N PHE A 7 6.10 -18.82 -16.23
CA PHE A 7 5.54 -19.34 -14.97
C PHE A 7 6.56 -19.17 -13.86
N LEU A 8 6.60 -17.98 -13.27
CA LEU A 8 7.55 -17.59 -12.24
C LEU A 8 6.82 -16.82 -11.12
N PRO A 9 7.34 -16.85 -9.89
CA PRO A 9 6.86 -15.96 -8.85
C PRO A 9 6.99 -14.48 -9.27
N VAL A 10 5.96 -13.68 -9.01
CA VAL A 10 5.98 -12.23 -9.28
C VAL A 10 6.77 -11.54 -8.17
N THR A 11 8.08 -11.65 -8.24
CA THR A 11 9.02 -10.98 -7.34
C THR A 11 10.03 -10.17 -8.14
N PRO A 12 10.61 -9.10 -7.58
CA PRO A 12 11.58 -8.25 -8.28
C PRO A 12 12.74 -9.06 -8.89
N PHE A 13 13.23 -10.06 -8.18
CA PHE A 13 14.32 -10.92 -8.64
C PHE A 13 14.00 -11.67 -9.93
N PHE A 14 12.84 -12.32 -10.00
CA PHE A 14 12.46 -13.07 -11.21
C PHE A 14 12.03 -12.14 -12.34
N VAL A 15 11.32 -11.06 -12.03
CA VAL A 15 10.89 -10.09 -13.03
C VAL A 15 12.09 -9.38 -13.65
N GLU A 16 13.12 -8.99 -12.87
CA GLU A 16 14.37 -8.45 -13.43
C GLU A 16 15.03 -9.42 -14.40
N LYS A 17 15.07 -10.73 -14.09
CA LYS A 17 15.63 -11.75 -15.01
C LYS A 17 14.87 -11.81 -16.33
N VAL A 18 13.54 -11.71 -16.29
CA VAL A 18 12.71 -11.68 -17.51
C VAL A 18 12.98 -10.40 -18.29
N ILE A 19 13.03 -9.24 -17.63
CA ILE A 19 13.38 -7.95 -18.25
C ILE A 19 14.76 -8.02 -18.92
N ALA A 20 15.75 -8.54 -18.22
CA ALA A 20 17.12 -8.68 -18.75
C ALA A 20 17.18 -9.55 -20.00
N LYS A 21 16.38 -10.62 -20.03
CA LYS A 21 16.31 -11.58 -21.14
C LYS A 21 15.53 -11.05 -22.35
N GLU A 22 14.34 -10.52 -22.11
CA GLU A 22 13.41 -10.15 -23.18
C GLU A 22 13.55 -8.69 -23.64
N ARG A 23 14.18 -7.84 -22.82
CA ARG A 23 14.41 -6.42 -23.12
C ARG A 23 13.15 -5.70 -23.60
N PRO A 24 12.05 -5.77 -22.85
CA PRO A 24 10.82 -5.11 -23.23
C PRO A 24 11.00 -3.58 -23.20
N GLN A 25 10.30 -2.87 -24.09
CA GLN A 25 10.29 -1.42 -24.09
C GLN A 25 9.41 -0.83 -22.96
N GLY A 26 8.43 -1.61 -22.49
CA GLY A 26 7.51 -1.16 -21.44
C GLY A 26 6.97 -2.29 -20.59
N ILE A 27 6.44 -1.90 -19.44
CA ILE A 27 5.82 -2.80 -18.46
C ILE A 27 4.47 -2.22 -18.00
N LEU A 28 3.47 -3.08 -17.87
CA LEU A 28 2.16 -2.77 -17.28
C LEU A 28 2.11 -3.34 -15.87
N LEU A 29 1.99 -2.49 -14.86
CA LEU A 29 2.01 -2.89 -13.45
C LEU A 29 0.62 -3.21 -12.90
N SER A 30 -0.44 -2.67 -13.52
CA SER A 30 -1.80 -2.72 -12.96
C SER A 30 -2.58 -4.01 -13.29
N PHE A 31 -1.96 -5.01 -13.93
CA PHE A 31 -2.65 -6.22 -14.39
C PHE A 31 -2.46 -7.46 -13.51
N GLY A 32 -1.78 -7.35 -12.38
CA GLY A 32 -1.50 -8.47 -11.49
C GLY A 32 -1.88 -8.22 -10.02
N GLY A 33 -2.81 -7.27 -9.77
CA GLY A 33 -3.24 -6.89 -8.42
C GLY A 33 -2.09 -6.32 -7.57
N GLN A 34 -2.26 -6.34 -6.25
CA GLN A 34 -1.32 -5.76 -5.30
C GLN A 34 0.10 -6.33 -5.41
N THR A 35 0.21 -7.63 -5.69
CA THR A 35 1.52 -8.29 -5.87
C THR A 35 2.33 -7.66 -7.02
N ALA A 36 1.68 -7.38 -8.14
CA ALA A 36 2.34 -6.74 -9.28
C ALA A 36 2.66 -5.27 -9.02
N LEU A 37 1.76 -4.53 -8.36
CA LEU A 37 2.00 -3.15 -7.96
C LEU A 37 3.21 -3.03 -7.03
N ASN A 38 3.26 -3.82 -5.96
CA ASN A 38 4.38 -3.83 -5.01
C ASN A 38 5.70 -4.23 -5.69
N CYS A 39 5.66 -5.25 -6.55
CA CYS A 39 6.82 -5.65 -7.35
C CYS A 39 7.31 -4.49 -8.24
N GLY A 40 6.40 -3.80 -8.90
CA GLY A 40 6.68 -2.67 -9.77
C GLY A 40 7.32 -1.49 -9.03
N VAL A 41 6.79 -1.14 -7.86
CA VAL A 41 7.37 -0.11 -6.99
C VAL A 41 8.81 -0.48 -6.60
N THR A 42 9.03 -1.72 -6.13
CA THR A 42 10.38 -2.18 -5.77
C THR A 42 11.36 -2.17 -6.95
N LEU A 43 10.91 -2.56 -8.15
CA LEU A 43 11.74 -2.48 -9.36
C LEU A 43 12.12 -1.04 -9.71
N TYR A 44 11.20 -0.10 -9.50
CA TYR A 44 11.44 1.33 -9.71
C TYR A 44 12.45 1.89 -8.68
N GLU A 45 12.23 1.64 -7.39
CA GLU A 45 13.10 2.10 -6.30
C GLU A 45 14.53 1.58 -6.44
N ASN A 46 14.67 0.30 -6.83
CA ASN A 46 15.96 -0.34 -7.10
C ASN A 46 16.57 0.05 -8.46
N LYS A 47 15.93 0.99 -9.19
CA LYS A 47 16.38 1.48 -10.50
C LYS A 47 16.54 0.39 -11.58
N VAL A 48 15.84 -0.72 -11.42
CA VAL A 48 15.86 -1.81 -12.42
C VAL A 48 15.23 -1.36 -13.72
N LEU A 49 14.11 -0.62 -13.66
CA LEU A 49 13.45 -0.13 -14.87
C LEU A 49 14.34 0.86 -15.63
N GLU A 50 15.02 1.75 -14.93
CA GLU A 50 16.00 2.68 -15.50
C GLU A 50 17.20 1.94 -16.12
N LYS A 51 17.76 0.97 -15.40
CA LYS A 51 18.90 0.14 -15.85
C LYS A 51 18.66 -0.54 -17.19
N TYR A 52 17.43 -0.97 -17.45
CA TYR A 52 17.06 -1.68 -18.66
C TYR A 52 16.28 -0.85 -19.68
N ASP A 53 16.10 0.44 -19.43
CA ASP A 53 15.33 1.39 -20.24
C ASP A 53 13.88 0.92 -20.49
N VAL A 54 13.22 0.49 -19.39
CA VAL A 54 11.83 0.01 -19.45
C VAL A 54 10.88 1.10 -18.99
N GLN A 55 9.96 1.49 -19.86
CA GLN A 55 8.94 2.48 -19.54
C GLN A 55 7.75 1.84 -18.81
N VAL A 56 7.25 2.50 -17.77
CA VAL A 56 5.99 2.11 -17.15
C VAL A 56 4.84 2.63 -17.99
N LEU A 57 4.00 1.71 -18.48
CA LEU A 57 2.85 2.03 -19.31
C LEU A 57 1.58 2.05 -18.44
N GLY A 58 0.69 3.00 -18.71
CA GLY A 58 -0.54 3.19 -17.95
C GLY A 58 -0.31 4.03 -16.70
N THR A 59 -0.61 3.49 -15.51
CA THR A 59 -0.49 4.23 -14.25
C THR A 59 0.97 4.47 -13.87
N PRO A 60 1.42 5.73 -13.72
CA PRO A 60 2.78 6.04 -13.29
C PRO A 60 3.09 5.47 -11.90
N VAL A 61 4.33 5.06 -11.66
CA VAL A 61 4.74 4.50 -10.34
C VAL A 61 4.49 5.49 -9.21
N GLN A 62 4.73 6.78 -9.43
CA GLN A 62 4.46 7.81 -8.42
C GLN A 62 2.97 7.84 -8.02
N ALA A 63 2.05 7.70 -8.97
CA ALA A 63 0.63 7.64 -8.67
C ALA A 63 0.26 6.37 -7.87
N ILE A 64 0.94 5.25 -8.15
CA ILE A 64 0.78 4.02 -7.36
C ILE A 64 1.24 4.28 -5.91
N MET A 65 2.43 4.85 -5.71
CA MET A 65 2.96 5.17 -4.39
C MET A 65 2.05 6.14 -3.63
N ASP A 66 1.61 7.22 -4.28
CA ASP A 66 0.74 8.25 -3.68
C ASP A 66 -0.63 7.69 -3.27
N THR A 67 -1.13 6.65 -3.95
CA THR A 67 -2.45 6.06 -3.64
C THR A 67 -2.38 4.87 -2.68
N GLU A 68 -1.27 4.16 -2.62
CA GLU A 68 -1.06 3.04 -1.70
C GLU A 68 -0.69 3.51 -0.29
N ASP A 69 0.05 4.60 -0.19
CA ASP A 69 0.37 5.25 1.08
C ASP A 69 -0.76 6.21 1.47
N ARG A 70 -1.37 5.97 2.64
CA ARG A 70 -2.54 6.74 3.08
C ARG A 70 -2.21 8.17 3.46
N GLU A 71 -1.06 8.41 4.04
CA GLU A 71 -0.64 9.76 4.42
C GLU A 71 -0.38 10.58 3.16
N LEU A 72 0.32 10.00 2.18
CA LEU A 72 0.53 10.63 0.89
C LEU A 72 -0.79 10.86 0.16
N PHE A 73 -1.72 9.88 0.20
CA PHE A 73 -3.04 10.01 -0.42
C PHE A 73 -3.87 11.15 0.19
N VAL A 74 -3.95 11.22 1.52
CA VAL A 74 -4.64 12.31 2.22
C VAL A 74 -4.01 13.66 1.87
N LYS A 75 -2.69 13.77 1.89
CA LYS A 75 -1.96 14.98 1.53
C LYS A 75 -2.27 15.42 0.09
N LYS A 76 -2.30 14.48 -0.85
CA LYS A 76 -2.66 14.77 -2.25
C LYS A 76 -4.11 15.24 -2.40
N LEU A 77 -5.03 14.68 -1.64
CA LEU A 77 -6.43 15.12 -1.62
C LEU A 77 -6.56 16.52 -1.01
N ASP A 78 -5.83 16.82 0.06
CA ASP A 78 -5.81 18.14 0.67
C ASP A 78 -5.25 19.21 -0.29
N GLU A 79 -4.21 18.89 -1.08
CA GLU A 79 -3.65 19.79 -2.10
C GLU A 79 -4.70 20.26 -3.14
N ILE A 80 -5.70 19.43 -3.41
CA ILE A 80 -6.80 19.73 -4.36
C ILE A 80 -8.10 20.14 -3.67
N GLY A 81 -8.07 20.37 -2.36
CA GLY A 81 -9.22 20.83 -1.56
C GLY A 81 -10.31 19.79 -1.32
N VAL A 82 -10.00 18.50 -1.47
CA VAL A 82 -10.92 17.40 -1.16
C VAL A 82 -10.80 17.05 0.31
N GLN A 83 -11.90 17.21 1.05
CA GLN A 83 -11.94 16.87 2.47
C GLN A 83 -11.87 15.35 2.68
N THR A 84 -10.97 14.94 3.55
CA THR A 84 -10.84 13.56 4.01
C THR A 84 -11.33 13.39 5.44
N ILE A 85 -11.63 12.17 5.84
CA ILE A 85 -11.94 11.85 7.24
C ILE A 85 -10.69 12.10 8.08
N LYS A 86 -10.83 12.82 9.20
CA LYS A 86 -9.72 12.97 10.15
C LYS A 86 -9.23 11.60 10.60
N SER A 87 -7.95 11.38 10.48
CA SER A 87 -7.31 10.12 10.87
C SER A 87 -5.94 10.40 11.48
N HIS A 88 -5.54 9.55 12.40
CA HIS A 88 -4.21 9.57 13.00
C HIS A 88 -3.59 8.18 12.89
N PRO A 89 -2.35 8.06 12.39
CA PRO A 89 -1.61 6.82 12.46
C PRO A 89 -1.25 6.53 13.91
N ALA A 90 -1.18 5.26 14.28
CA ALA A 90 -0.73 4.81 15.60
C ALA A 90 0.07 3.52 15.42
N GLU A 91 1.28 3.49 15.97
CA GLU A 91 2.18 2.33 15.93
C GLU A 91 2.11 1.50 17.23
N ASN A 92 1.50 2.06 18.26
CA ASN A 92 1.35 1.43 19.55
C ASN A 92 0.04 1.85 20.25
N MET A 93 -0.28 1.15 21.36
CA MET A 93 -1.53 1.39 22.09
C MET A 93 -1.60 2.78 22.73
N GLU A 94 -0.48 3.36 23.15
CA GLU A 94 -0.46 4.69 23.76
C GLU A 94 -0.84 5.76 22.72
N GLU A 95 -0.27 5.68 21.54
CA GLU A 95 -0.62 6.55 20.41
C GLU A 95 -2.08 6.38 19.98
N ALA A 96 -2.56 5.13 19.93
CA ALA A 96 -3.95 4.84 19.60
C ALA A 96 -4.93 5.48 20.58
N ARG A 97 -4.66 5.41 21.88
CA ARG A 97 -5.48 6.07 22.91
C ARG A 97 -5.44 7.59 22.78
N LYS A 98 -4.26 8.17 22.56
CA LYS A 98 -4.12 9.60 22.34
C LYS A 98 -4.91 10.07 21.12
N ALA A 99 -4.78 9.37 20.00
CA ALA A 99 -5.54 9.63 18.77
C ALA A 99 -7.06 9.53 19.02
N ALA A 100 -7.51 8.52 19.78
CA ALA A 100 -8.92 8.36 20.13
C ALA A 100 -9.46 9.53 20.95
N HIS A 101 -8.69 10.03 21.92
CA HIS A 101 -9.07 11.20 22.70
C HIS A 101 -9.17 12.49 21.86
N GLU A 102 -8.31 12.63 20.85
CA GLU A 102 -8.33 13.79 19.97
C GLU A 102 -9.47 13.73 18.94
N LEU A 103 -9.79 12.55 18.41
CA LEU A 103 -10.81 12.34 17.40
C LEU A 103 -12.23 12.26 17.98
N GLY A 104 -12.36 11.65 19.15
CA GLY A 104 -13.64 11.31 19.79
C GLY A 104 -14.29 10.05 19.23
N TYR A 105 -15.18 9.44 20.00
CA TYR A 105 -15.95 8.26 19.57
C TYR A 105 -17.27 8.65 18.88
N PRO A 106 -17.81 7.81 17.95
CA PRO A 106 -17.30 6.52 17.50
C PRO A 106 -16.11 6.63 16.52
N LEU A 107 -15.24 5.62 16.55
CA LEU A 107 -14.04 5.56 15.70
C LEU A 107 -14.03 4.30 14.84
N ILE A 108 -13.29 4.38 13.74
CA ILE A 108 -12.89 3.21 12.95
C ILE A 108 -11.40 2.96 13.18
N VAL A 109 -11.08 1.79 13.70
CA VAL A 109 -9.72 1.26 13.72
C VAL A 109 -9.49 0.47 12.45
N ARG A 110 -8.32 0.63 11.83
CA ARG A 110 -7.95 -0.11 10.63
C ARG A 110 -6.47 -0.48 10.65
N ALA A 111 -6.16 -1.75 10.51
CA ALA A 111 -4.78 -2.20 10.33
C ALA A 111 -4.20 -1.74 8.99
N ALA A 112 -2.93 -1.32 8.99
CA ALA A 112 -2.29 -0.69 7.83
C ALA A 112 -2.21 -1.62 6.60
N TYR A 113 -1.91 -2.89 6.81
CA TYR A 113 -1.62 -3.86 5.73
C TYR A 113 -2.61 -5.04 5.67
N ALA A 114 -3.74 -4.95 6.37
CA ALA A 114 -4.71 -6.04 6.39
C ALA A 114 -5.59 -6.04 5.13
N LEU A 115 -5.60 -7.15 4.41
CA LEU A 115 -6.53 -7.45 3.33
C LEU A 115 -7.85 -7.99 3.92
N GLY A 116 -8.98 -7.58 3.32
CA GLY A 116 -10.28 -8.13 3.67
C GLY A 116 -10.84 -7.68 5.02
N GLY A 117 -10.35 -6.57 5.59
CA GLY A 117 -10.89 -6.00 6.83
C GLY A 117 -10.43 -6.70 8.12
N LEU A 118 -9.48 -7.63 8.04
CA LEU A 118 -8.88 -8.25 9.22
C LEU A 118 -8.20 -7.18 10.11
N GLY A 119 -8.51 -7.20 11.41
CA GLY A 119 -8.00 -6.21 12.35
C GLY A 119 -8.58 -4.80 12.19
N SER A 120 -9.74 -4.67 11.53
CA SER A 120 -10.46 -3.41 11.36
C SER A 120 -11.85 -3.51 11.97
N GLY A 121 -12.36 -2.42 12.52
CA GLY A 121 -13.69 -2.39 13.10
C GLY A 121 -14.05 -1.02 13.66
N PHE A 122 -15.31 -0.90 14.07
CA PHE A 122 -15.81 0.26 14.79
C PHE A 122 -15.57 0.07 16.29
N CYS A 123 -15.29 1.15 17.00
CA CYS A 123 -15.25 1.20 18.45
C CYS A 123 -15.97 2.45 18.96
N ASP A 124 -16.72 2.27 20.03
CA ASP A 124 -17.54 3.30 20.67
C ASP A 124 -16.94 3.76 22.02
N ASN A 125 -15.89 3.09 22.49
CA ASN A 125 -15.24 3.36 23.77
C ASN A 125 -13.80 2.79 23.81
N ASP A 126 -13.08 3.13 24.88
CA ASP A 126 -11.67 2.74 25.07
C ASP A 126 -11.48 1.22 25.18
N GLU A 127 -12.42 0.48 25.76
CA GLU A 127 -12.32 -0.98 25.93
C GLU A 127 -12.36 -1.67 24.54
N GLN A 128 -13.29 -1.27 23.69
CA GLN A 128 -13.39 -1.77 22.32
C GLN A 128 -12.18 -1.33 21.46
N LEU A 129 -11.66 -0.10 21.69
CA LEU A 129 -10.44 0.38 21.06
C LEU A 129 -9.26 -0.54 21.38
N GLU A 130 -9.05 -0.87 22.66
CA GLU A 130 -7.96 -1.75 23.09
C GLU A 130 -8.05 -3.14 22.48
N GLU A 131 -9.24 -3.72 22.44
CA GLU A 131 -9.46 -5.02 21.82
C GLU A 131 -9.13 -5.01 20.32
N LEU A 132 -9.61 -4.00 19.58
CA LEU A 132 -9.38 -3.86 18.14
C LEU A 132 -7.92 -3.55 17.82
N CYS A 133 -7.30 -2.63 18.57
CA CYS A 133 -5.90 -2.27 18.37
C CYS A 133 -4.96 -3.44 18.67
N THR A 134 -5.23 -4.21 19.72
CA THR A 134 -4.46 -5.42 20.02
C THR A 134 -4.50 -6.42 18.87
N LYS A 135 -5.67 -6.63 18.27
CA LYS A 135 -5.80 -7.46 17.07
C LYS A 135 -5.08 -6.83 15.88
N ALA A 136 -5.28 -5.54 15.64
CA ALA A 136 -4.67 -4.83 14.50
C ALA A 136 -3.14 -4.91 14.54
N PHE A 137 -2.52 -4.65 15.69
CA PHE A 137 -1.06 -4.73 15.85
C PHE A 137 -0.52 -6.16 15.74
N SER A 138 -1.32 -7.18 16.05
CA SER A 138 -0.91 -8.59 15.87
C SER A 138 -0.87 -9.00 14.38
N PHE A 139 -1.62 -8.33 13.52
CA PHE A 139 -1.69 -8.61 12.08
C PHE A 139 -0.80 -7.69 11.24
N SER A 140 -0.33 -6.58 11.79
CA SER A 140 0.55 -5.65 11.10
C SER A 140 2.00 -5.94 11.48
N PRO A 141 2.85 -6.42 10.57
CA PRO A 141 4.28 -6.40 10.82
C PRO A 141 4.73 -4.95 10.97
N GLN A 142 5.48 -4.69 12.02
CA GLN A 142 6.13 -3.40 12.28
C GLN A 142 7.07 -3.01 11.16
#